data_f20bbcf01f9958b625694f73240c55cc
#
_entry.id   f20bbcf01f9958b625694f73240c55cc
#
_cell.length_a   1.000
_cell.length_b   1.000
_cell.length_c   1.000
_cell.angle_alpha   90.00
_cell.angle_beta   90.00
_cell.angle_gamma   90.00
#
_symmetry.space_group_name_H-M   'P 1'
#
loop_
_entity.id
_entity.type
_entity.pdbx_description
1 polymer ?
#
loop_
_entity_poly.entity_id
_entity_poly.type
_entity_poly.pdbx_seq_one_letter_code
_entity_poly.pdbx_strand_id
1 'polypeptide(L)'
;MVQKIIAAFLIFLSANSFAIVVTEEYLSTLASNWSSLEPAGAYDFIPEDLSYEAYMNPDFLAKLDEAGKKLNNTLEGKDIALPGFMVPIEFKGTDVSKFLLVPEAGQCIHVPPPPLNQTLLVDTSGEPTKLRDLYRPIIVYGRISVGSQSFDIADSGYTITDAVIETLSFSDEANINNIEDNND
;
A
#
# COMPACT_ATOMS: atom_id res chain seq x y z
N MET A 1 -43.31 -16.84 -54.31
CA MET A 1 -43.04 -17.16 -52.89
C MET A 1 -41.55 -16.99 -52.68
N VAL A 2 -41.11 -15.80 -52.21
CA VAL A 2 -39.68 -15.49 -52.03
C VAL A 2 -39.45 -15.38 -50.54
N GLN A 3 -38.74 -16.37 -49.98
CA GLN A 3 -38.45 -16.50 -48.57
C GLN A 3 -37.21 -15.63 -48.27
N LYS A 4 -37.42 -14.52 -47.54
CA LYS A 4 -36.35 -13.65 -47.06
C LYS A 4 -35.66 -14.30 -45.88
N ILE A 5 -34.40 -14.72 -46.07
CA ILE A 5 -33.53 -15.16 -45.02
C ILE A 5 -32.92 -13.90 -44.39
N ILE A 6 -33.33 -13.60 -43.16
CA ILE A 6 -32.72 -12.57 -42.32
C ILE A 6 -31.57 -13.24 -41.59
N ALA A 7 -30.34 -12.99 -42.05
CA ALA A 7 -29.13 -13.37 -41.33
C ALA A 7 -28.93 -12.38 -40.18
N ALA A 8 -29.18 -12.82 -38.93
CA ALA A 8 -28.82 -12.07 -37.74
C ALA A 8 -27.30 -12.11 -37.53
N PHE A 9 -26.65 -10.99 -37.81
CA PHE A 9 -25.22 -10.79 -37.56
C PHE A 9 -25.06 -10.51 -36.05
N LEU A 10 -24.76 -11.55 -35.28
CA LEU A 10 -24.36 -11.42 -33.89
C LEU A 10 -22.96 -10.82 -33.84
N ILE A 11 -22.89 -9.50 -33.58
CA ILE A 11 -21.64 -8.85 -33.23
C ILE A 11 -21.27 -9.28 -31.81
N PHE A 12 -20.35 -10.23 -31.71
CA PHE A 12 -19.64 -10.50 -30.46
C PHE A 12 -18.73 -9.31 -30.18
N LEU A 13 -19.19 -8.38 -29.32
CA LEU A 13 -18.29 -7.44 -28.66
C LEU A 13 -17.46 -8.26 -27.65
N SER A 14 -16.31 -8.76 -28.09
CA SER A 14 -15.29 -9.20 -27.16
C SER A 14 -14.78 -7.96 -26.41
N ALA A 15 -15.18 -7.80 -25.16
CA ALA A 15 -14.54 -6.89 -24.25
C ALA A 15 -13.09 -7.40 -24.09
N ASN A 16 -12.16 -6.81 -24.85
CA ASN A 16 -10.75 -6.98 -24.57
C ASN A 16 -10.47 -6.26 -23.26
N SER A 17 -10.54 -7.00 -22.16
CA SER A 17 -9.89 -6.59 -20.92
C SER A 17 -8.40 -6.55 -21.24
N PHE A 18 -7.86 -5.35 -21.48
CA PHE A 18 -6.43 -5.14 -21.50
C PHE A 18 -5.98 -5.32 -20.05
N ALA A 19 -5.55 -6.54 -19.69
CA ALA A 19 -4.80 -6.76 -18.50
C ALA A 19 -3.53 -5.90 -18.62
N ILE A 20 -3.37 -4.91 -17.75
CA ILE A 20 -2.13 -4.16 -17.64
C ILE A 20 -1.09 -5.19 -17.18
N VAL A 21 -0.13 -5.47 -18.06
CA VAL A 21 1.02 -6.29 -17.66
C VAL A 21 1.89 -5.40 -16.77
N VAL A 22 1.82 -5.64 -15.48
CA VAL A 22 2.67 -4.96 -14.50
C VAL A 22 4.07 -5.47 -14.71
N THR A 23 4.95 -4.63 -15.25
CA THR A 23 6.37 -4.94 -15.46
C THR A 23 7.19 -4.35 -14.33
N GLU A 24 8.37 -4.91 -14.05
CA GLU A 24 9.33 -4.38 -13.08
C GLU A 24 9.68 -2.90 -13.37
N GLU A 25 9.84 -2.54 -14.65
CA GLU A 25 10.04 -1.16 -15.08
C GLU A 25 8.85 -0.25 -14.71
N TYR A 26 7.61 -0.74 -14.88
CA TYR A 26 6.41 0.02 -14.50
C TYR A 26 6.31 0.20 -12.99
N LEU A 27 6.58 -0.85 -12.20
CA LEU A 27 6.62 -0.77 -10.75
C LEU A 27 7.67 0.23 -10.27
N SER A 28 8.86 0.25 -10.88
CA SER A 28 9.91 1.19 -10.53
C SER A 28 9.54 2.65 -10.82
N THR A 29 8.74 2.91 -11.86
CA THR A 29 8.24 4.27 -12.17
C THR A 29 7.17 4.75 -11.19
N LEU A 30 6.48 3.83 -10.53
CA LEU A 30 5.44 4.10 -9.54
C LEU A 30 5.91 3.92 -8.10
N ALA A 31 7.14 3.40 -7.91
CA ALA A 31 7.68 3.14 -6.59
C ALA A 31 7.66 4.42 -5.76
N SER A 32 6.93 4.36 -4.68
CA SER A 32 6.85 5.42 -3.68
C SER A 32 7.54 4.91 -2.43
N ASN A 33 8.22 5.78 -1.73
CA ASN A 33 8.68 5.47 -0.39
C ASN A 33 7.59 5.81 0.64
N TRP A 34 7.76 5.34 1.86
CA TRP A 34 6.80 5.56 2.93
C TRP A 34 6.63 7.02 3.30
N SER A 35 7.66 7.86 3.13
CA SER A 35 7.58 9.30 3.38
C SER A 35 6.62 10.02 2.42
N SER A 36 6.34 9.46 1.24
CA SER A 36 5.33 10.03 0.33
C SER A 36 3.90 10.03 0.89
N LEU A 37 3.64 9.17 1.86
CA LEU A 37 2.34 9.09 2.55
C LEU A 37 2.18 10.22 3.58
N GLU A 38 3.25 10.85 3.98
CA GLU A 38 3.25 11.93 4.94
C GLU A 38 2.83 13.25 4.27
N PRO A 39 1.99 14.06 4.91
CA PRO A 39 1.75 15.41 4.40
C PRO A 39 3.03 16.25 4.49
N ALA A 40 3.27 17.08 3.47
CA ALA A 40 4.41 18.00 3.48
C ALA A 40 4.47 18.80 4.77
N GLY A 41 5.63 18.83 5.40
CA GLY A 41 5.88 19.59 6.65
C GLY A 41 5.29 18.94 7.91
N ALA A 42 4.70 17.76 7.84
CA ALA A 42 4.10 17.12 9.02
C ALA A 42 5.13 16.83 10.11
N TYR A 43 6.38 16.58 9.73
CA TYR A 43 7.48 16.20 10.61
C TYR A 43 8.63 17.21 10.66
N ASP A 44 8.47 18.42 10.08
CA ASP A 44 9.50 19.49 10.06
C ASP A 44 9.96 19.94 11.47
N PHE A 45 9.21 19.58 12.50
CA PHE A 45 9.57 19.89 13.88
C PHE A 45 10.61 18.92 14.47
N ILE A 46 10.97 17.86 13.77
CA ILE A 46 11.99 16.90 14.21
C ILE A 46 13.36 17.47 13.87
N PRO A 47 14.25 17.72 14.87
CA PRO A 47 15.59 18.19 14.58
C PRO A 47 16.46 17.08 14.01
N GLU A 48 17.42 17.43 13.16
CA GLU A 48 18.37 16.49 12.56
C GLU A 48 19.20 15.72 13.61
N ASP A 49 19.52 16.35 14.75
CA ASP A 49 20.29 15.80 15.86
C ASP A 49 19.43 15.55 17.10
N LEU A 50 18.36 14.76 16.94
CA LEU A 50 17.42 14.43 18.02
C LEU A 50 18.13 13.61 19.13
N SER A 51 18.29 14.22 20.33
CA SER A 51 18.81 13.50 21.49
C SER A 51 17.78 12.53 22.06
N TYR A 52 18.24 11.47 22.77
CA TYR A 52 17.35 10.52 23.43
C TYR A 52 16.41 11.21 24.45
N GLU A 53 16.91 12.17 25.24
CA GLU A 53 16.10 12.92 26.19
C GLU A 53 15.02 13.75 25.48
N ALA A 54 15.35 14.37 24.36
CA ALA A 54 14.39 15.14 23.57
C ALA A 54 13.33 14.23 22.95
N TYR A 55 13.72 13.05 22.46
CA TYR A 55 12.79 12.03 21.95
C TYR A 55 11.83 11.53 23.05
N MET A 56 12.32 11.34 24.27
CA MET A 56 11.50 10.87 25.40
C MET A 56 10.65 11.96 26.06
N ASN A 57 10.71 13.20 25.54
CA ASN A 57 9.90 14.31 26.06
C ASN A 57 8.40 14.05 25.72
N PRO A 58 7.48 14.10 26.72
CA PRO A 58 6.06 13.87 26.47
C PRO A 58 5.42 14.82 25.45
N ASP A 59 5.84 16.09 25.42
CA ASP A 59 5.32 17.06 24.47
C ASP A 59 5.82 16.75 23.04
N PHE A 60 7.03 16.23 22.89
CA PHE A 60 7.56 15.77 21.62
C PHE A 60 6.83 14.52 21.12
N LEU A 61 6.63 13.52 21.98
CA LEU A 61 5.84 12.32 21.66
C LEU A 61 4.40 12.65 21.26
N ALA A 62 3.76 13.61 21.94
CA ALA A 62 2.43 14.08 21.57
C ALA A 62 2.40 14.73 20.18
N LYS A 63 3.44 15.50 19.80
CA LYS A 63 3.55 16.06 18.45
C LYS A 63 3.78 14.99 17.39
N LEU A 64 4.58 13.95 17.69
CA LEU A 64 4.76 12.82 16.79
C LEU A 64 3.44 12.07 16.56
N ASP A 65 2.68 11.81 17.63
CA ASP A 65 1.37 11.17 17.53
C ASP A 65 0.39 12.00 16.69
N GLU A 66 0.38 13.33 16.89
CA GLU A 66 -0.43 14.24 16.08
C GLU A 66 0.00 14.30 14.61
N ALA A 67 1.30 14.28 14.34
CA ALA A 67 1.83 14.24 12.97
C ALA A 67 1.45 12.93 12.28
N GLY A 68 1.57 11.80 13.00
CA GLY A 68 1.22 10.47 12.52
C GLY A 68 -0.26 10.28 12.16
N LYS A 69 -1.14 11.12 12.68
CA LYS A 69 -2.58 11.12 12.36
C LYS A 69 -2.94 11.93 11.11
N LYS A 70 -2.03 12.76 10.60
CA LYS A 70 -2.28 13.59 9.42
C LYS A 70 -2.12 12.76 8.14
N LEU A 71 -3.07 12.87 7.23
CA LEU A 71 -3.08 12.14 5.97
C LEU A 71 -2.72 13.07 4.79
N ASN A 72 -2.00 12.52 3.81
CA ASN A 72 -1.65 13.22 2.58
C ASN A 72 -2.81 13.12 1.58
N ASN A 73 -3.72 14.09 1.60
CA ASN A 73 -4.88 14.12 0.72
C ASN A 73 -4.53 14.29 -0.77
N THR A 74 -3.29 14.63 -1.10
CA THR A 74 -2.87 14.75 -2.51
C THR A 74 -2.74 13.39 -3.20
N LEU A 75 -2.78 12.30 -2.43
CA LEU A 75 -2.69 10.92 -2.94
C LEU A 75 -4.03 10.36 -3.41
N GLU A 76 -5.15 10.99 -3.06
CA GLU A 76 -6.47 10.50 -3.43
C GLU A 76 -6.58 10.15 -4.92
N GLY A 77 -6.96 8.90 -5.21
CA GLY A 77 -7.19 8.36 -6.55
C GLY A 77 -5.93 8.15 -7.40
N LYS A 78 -4.72 8.30 -6.84
CA LYS A 78 -3.47 8.01 -7.56
C LYS A 78 -3.17 6.52 -7.57
N ASP A 79 -2.43 6.09 -8.58
CA ASP A 79 -1.81 4.77 -8.60
C ASP A 79 -0.45 4.87 -7.91
N ILE A 80 -0.18 3.93 -7.00
CA ILE A 80 1.08 3.85 -6.25
C ILE A 80 1.62 2.43 -6.27
N ALA A 81 2.92 2.29 -6.07
CA ALA A 81 3.57 1.02 -5.77
C ALA A 81 4.38 1.21 -4.48
N LEU A 82 4.13 0.39 -3.47
CA LEU A 82 4.74 0.55 -2.16
C LEU A 82 5.27 -0.80 -1.64
N PRO A 83 6.55 -0.89 -1.30
CA PRO A 83 7.11 -2.07 -0.65
C PRO A 83 6.70 -2.10 0.83
N GLY A 84 6.52 -3.28 1.40
CA GLY A 84 6.19 -3.41 2.82
C GLY A 84 5.90 -4.84 3.23
N PHE A 85 5.36 -5.02 4.43
CA PHE A 85 5.09 -6.32 5.01
C PHE A 85 3.60 -6.53 5.20
N MET A 86 3.13 -7.75 4.89
CA MET A 86 1.73 -8.14 5.01
C MET A 86 1.38 -8.45 6.46
N VAL A 87 0.32 -7.82 6.99
CA VAL A 87 -0.31 -8.18 8.25
C VAL A 87 -1.76 -8.57 7.97
N PRO A 88 -2.08 -9.86 7.85
CA PRO A 88 -3.41 -10.31 7.45
C PRO A 88 -4.45 -10.00 8.53
N ILE A 89 -5.63 -9.52 8.13
CA ILE A 89 -6.75 -9.20 9.03
C ILE A 89 -8.03 -9.95 8.68
N GLU A 90 -8.27 -10.26 7.43
CA GLU A 90 -9.43 -11.05 7.02
C GLU A 90 -9.03 -12.16 6.05
N PHE A 91 -9.69 -13.32 6.17
CA PHE A 91 -9.49 -14.47 5.31
C PHE A 91 -10.79 -14.89 4.64
N LYS A 92 -10.67 -15.40 3.41
CA LYS A 92 -11.71 -16.13 2.71
C LYS A 92 -11.21 -17.53 2.38
N GLY A 93 -11.59 -18.47 3.22
CA GLY A 93 -10.97 -19.81 3.22
C GLY A 93 -9.52 -19.74 3.71
N THR A 94 -8.58 -20.14 2.86
CA THR A 94 -7.13 -20.09 3.14
C THR A 94 -6.45 -18.84 2.57
N ASP A 95 -7.17 -18.04 1.82
CA ASP A 95 -6.62 -16.86 1.13
C ASP A 95 -6.93 -15.60 1.92
N VAL A 96 -6.05 -14.61 1.85
CA VAL A 96 -6.19 -13.34 2.52
C VAL A 96 -7.09 -12.43 1.69
N SER A 97 -8.18 -11.94 2.28
CA SER A 97 -9.11 -11.01 1.64
C SER A 97 -8.84 -9.56 2.01
N LYS A 98 -8.26 -9.31 3.20
CA LYS A 98 -7.77 -7.99 3.60
C LYS A 98 -6.53 -8.12 4.47
N PHE A 99 -5.61 -7.19 4.32
CA PHE A 99 -4.42 -7.10 5.15
C PHE A 99 -3.98 -5.65 5.33
N LEU A 100 -3.24 -5.37 6.39
CA LEU A 100 -2.51 -4.11 6.51
C LEU A 100 -1.13 -4.28 5.85
N LEU A 101 -0.73 -3.27 5.09
CA LEU A 101 0.63 -3.09 4.62
C LEU A 101 1.33 -2.13 5.58
N VAL A 102 2.48 -2.54 6.10
CA VAL A 102 3.28 -1.79 7.08
C VAL A 102 4.74 -1.72 6.65
N PRO A 103 5.51 -0.67 7.07
CA PRO A 103 6.89 -0.48 6.60
C PRO A 103 7.88 -1.49 7.15
N GLU A 104 7.65 -2.05 8.35
CA GLU A 104 8.63 -2.91 9.01
C GLU A 104 8.04 -4.28 9.36
N ALA A 105 8.88 -5.31 9.29
CA ALA A 105 8.50 -6.66 9.66
C ALA A 105 8.12 -6.75 11.15
N GLY A 106 7.01 -7.46 11.43
CA GLY A 106 6.56 -7.71 12.79
C GLY A 106 5.73 -6.60 13.44
N GLN A 107 5.57 -5.43 12.80
CA GLN A 107 4.63 -4.40 13.26
C GLN A 107 3.21 -4.96 13.37
N CYS A 108 2.42 -4.43 14.30
CA CYS A 108 1.08 -4.90 14.67
C CYS A 108 1.00 -6.32 15.25
N ILE A 109 2.10 -7.09 15.27
CA ILE A 109 2.12 -8.48 15.77
C ILE A 109 3.05 -8.58 17.00
N HIS A 110 4.30 -8.14 16.85
CA HIS A 110 5.35 -8.26 17.88
C HIS A 110 5.84 -6.91 18.40
N VAL A 111 5.65 -5.85 17.62
CA VAL A 111 5.95 -4.46 17.98
C VAL A 111 4.69 -3.60 17.78
N PRO A 112 4.60 -2.43 18.42
CA PRO A 112 3.46 -1.53 18.24
C PRO A 112 3.17 -1.24 16.78
N PRO A 113 1.90 -0.94 16.42
CA PRO A 113 1.54 -0.53 15.08
C PRO A 113 2.23 0.78 14.71
N PRO A 114 2.51 1.00 13.41
CA PRO A 114 3.00 2.29 12.92
C PRO A 114 1.91 3.36 13.04
N PRO A 115 2.26 4.65 12.86
CA PRO A 115 1.28 5.73 12.80
C PRO A 115 0.23 5.52 11.71
N LEU A 116 -0.91 6.21 11.84
CA LEU A 116 -2.02 6.13 10.91
C LEU A 116 -1.58 6.42 9.44
N ASN A 117 -0.73 7.41 9.23
CA ASN A 117 -0.19 7.75 7.91
C ASN A 117 0.91 6.82 7.41
N GLN A 118 1.27 5.80 8.17
CA GLN A 118 2.23 4.75 7.81
C GLN A 118 1.57 3.35 7.83
N THR A 119 0.24 3.30 7.75
CA THR A 119 -0.52 2.05 7.73
C THR A 119 -1.57 2.10 6.63
N LEU A 120 -1.55 1.12 5.72
CA LEU A 120 -2.49 1.02 4.61
C LEU A 120 -3.31 -0.25 4.73
N LEU A 121 -4.61 -0.14 4.51
CA LEU A 121 -5.45 -1.30 4.22
C LEU A 121 -5.27 -1.70 2.75
N VAL A 122 -5.04 -2.96 2.49
CA VAL A 122 -5.10 -3.54 1.15
C VAL A 122 -6.33 -4.44 1.10
N ASP A 123 -7.31 -4.05 0.30
CA ASP A 123 -8.55 -4.79 0.13
C ASP A 123 -8.49 -5.63 -1.15
N THR A 124 -8.35 -6.93 -0.97
CA THR A 124 -8.34 -7.95 -2.04
C THR A 124 -9.60 -8.81 -2.01
N SER A 125 -10.69 -8.34 -1.38
CA SER A 125 -11.92 -9.14 -1.20
C SER A 125 -12.58 -9.55 -2.52
N GLY A 126 -12.36 -8.81 -3.60
CA GLY A 126 -12.76 -9.16 -4.96
C GLY A 126 -12.00 -10.35 -5.54
N GLU A 127 -10.69 -10.42 -5.29
CA GLU A 127 -9.77 -11.50 -5.68
C GLU A 127 -8.78 -11.76 -4.55
N PRO A 128 -9.11 -12.63 -3.56
CA PRO A 128 -8.26 -12.91 -2.42
C PRO A 128 -6.88 -13.43 -2.82
N THR A 129 -5.85 -12.97 -2.14
CA THR A 129 -4.46 -13.33 -2.40
C THR A 129 -3.97 -14.43 -1.48
N LYS A 130 -2.89 -15.13 -1.87
CA LYS A 130 -2.23 -16.08 -0.99
C LYS A 130 -1.58 -15.39 0.19
N LEU A 131 -1.61 -16.04 1.36
CA LEU A 131 -0.81 -15.61 2.49
C LEU A 131 0.67 -15.64 2.12
N ARG A 132 1.36 -14.54 2.36
CA ARG A 132 2.82 -14.41 2.17
C ARG A 132 3.54 -14.64 3.50
N ASP A 133 4.85 -14.91 3.40
CA ASP A 133 5.71 -14.89 4.58
C ASP A 133 5.69 -13.48 5.20
N LEU A 134 5.34 -13.38 6.48
CA LEU A 134 5.14 -12.10 7.18
C LEU A 134 6.45 -11.35 7.42
N TYR A 135 7.59 -11.99 7.22
CA TYR A 135 8.93 -11.43 7.36
C TYR A 135 9.64 -11.22 6.02
N ARG A 136 8.94 -11.45 4.91
CA ARG A 136 9.44 -11.15 3.58
C ARG A 136 8.67 -9.98 2.99
N PRO A 137 9.38 -8.97 2.49
CA PRO A 137 8.72 -7.83 1.89
C PRO A 137 7.99 -8.23 0.61
N ILE A 138 6.89 -7.55 0.38
CA ILE A 138 6.12 -7.58 -0.85
C ILE A 138 6.07 -6.17 -1.43
N ILE A 139 5.81 -6.05 -2.72
CA ILE A 139 5.39 -4.78 -3.30
C ILE A 139 3.90 -4.85 -3.59
N VAL A 140 3.17 -3.83 -3.16
CA VAL A 140 1.73 -3.68 -3.45
C VAL A 140 1.56 -2.51 -4.41
N TYR A 141 0.99 -2.81 -5.55
CA TYR A 141 0.59 -1.84 -6.55
C TYR A 141 -0.93 -1.72 -6.57
N GLY A 142 -1.47 -0.51 -6.69
CA GLY A 142 -2.90 -0.29 -6.80
C GLY A 142 -3.30 1.17 -6.66
N ARG A 143 -4.60 1.40 -6.66
CA ARG A 143 -5.17 2.74 -6.50
C ARG A 143 -5.36 3.06 -5.04
N ILE A 144 -4.76 4.17 -4.59
CA ILE A 144 -4.89 4.64 -3.21
C ILE A 144 -6.10 5.55 -3.04
N SER A 145 -6.83 5.36 -1.94
CA SER A 145 -7.81 6.30 -1.42
C SER A 145 -7.45 6.73 0.00
N VAL A 146 -7.73 7.98 0.31
CA VAL A 146 -7.39 8.61 1.59
C VAL A 146 -8.58 8.55 2.53
N GLY A 147 -8.39 7.95 3.70
CA GLY A 147 -9.43 7.84 4.72
C GLY A 147 -9.07 6.81 5.77
N SER A 148 -9.32 7.14 7.03
CA SER A 148 -9.02 6.25 8.15
C SER A 148 -10.04 5.12 8.28
N GLN A 149 -9.55 3.93 8.59
CA GLN A 149 -10.33 2.78 8.98
C GLN A 149 -9.73 2.16 10.23
N SER A 150 -10.58 1.67 11.14
CA SER A 150 -10.16 1.07 12.41
C SER A 150 -10.35 -0.43 12.41
N PHE A 151 -9.34 -1.13 12.90
CA PHE A 151 -9.32 -2.58 13.08
C PHE A 151 -8.84 -2.91 14.49
N ASP A 152 -9.10 -4.13 14.94
CA ASP A 152 -8.72 -4.57 16.31
C ASP A 152 -7.22 -4.49 16.58
N ILE A 153 -6.38 -4.57 15.54
CA ILE A 153 -4.91 -4.60 15.64
C ILE A 153 -4.22 -3.28 15.37
N ALA A 154 -4.81 -2.43 14.53
CA ALA A 154 -4.30 -1.09 14.17
C ALA A 154 -5.31 -0.31 13.35
N ASP A 155 -5.14 1.01 13.30
CA ASP A 155 -5.87 1.88 12.38
C ASP A 155 -5.06 2.06 11.07
N SER A 156 -5.74 2.19 9.93
CA SER A 156 -5.12 2.56 8.66
C SER A 156 -5.58 3.94 8.20
N GLY A 157 -4.68 4.72 7.59
CA GLY A 157 -4.97 6.03 7.04
C GLY A 157 -5.33 6.02 5.56
N TYR A 158 -5.06 4.91 4.90
CA TYR A 158 -5.21 4.76 3.45
C TYR A 158 -5.77 3.38 3.11
N THR A 159 -6.40 3.29 1.95
CA THR A 159 -6.84 2.01 1.39
C THR A 159 -6.30 1.85 -0.03
N ILE A 160 -5.77 0.68 -0.36
CA ILE A 160 -5.42 0.30 -1.72
C ILE A 160 -6.46 -0.69 -2.23
N THR A 161 -7.04 -0.38 -3.39
CA THR A 161 -7.95 -1.25 -4.12
C THR A 161 -7.35 -1.68 -5.46
N ASP A 162 -7.93 -2.69 -6.09
CA ASP A 162 -7.43 -3.26 -7.35
C ASP A 162 -5.95 -3.67 -7.26
N ALA A 163 -5.57 -4.23 -6.10
CA ALA A 163 -4.20 -4.46 -5.72
C ALA A 163 -3.56 -5.62 -6.49
N VAL A 164 -2.40 -5.36 -7.10
CA VAL A 164 -1.46 -6.39 -7.56
C VAL A 164 -0.37 -6.54 -6.52
N ILE A 165 -0.03 -7.79 -6.16
CA ILE A 165 0.88 -8.09 -5.07
C ILE A 165 2.01 -8.99 -5.59
N GLU A 166 3.23 -8.46 -5.56
CA GLU A 166 4.44 -9.16 -5.94
C GLU A 166 5.29 -9.47 -4.71
N THR A 167 5.94 -10.64 -4.73
CA THR A 167 6.93 -10.98 -3.69
C THR A 167 8.28 -10.50 -4.15
N LEU A 168 8.95 -9.66 -3.35
CA LEU A 168 10.28 -9.18 -3.68
C LEU A 168 11.33 -10.29 -3.53
N SER A 169 12.22 -10.39 -4.51
CA SER A 169 13.43 -11.19 -4.41
C SER A 169 14.53 -10.36 -3.71
N PHE A 170 15.57 -11.02 -3.16
CA PHE A 170 16.69 -10.31 -2.54
C PHE A 170 17.43 -9.36 -3.51
N SER A 171 17.36 -9.60 -4.82
CA SER A 171 17.91 -8.70 -5.84
C SER A 171 17.07 -7.42 -5.98
N ASP A 172 15.76 -7.52 -5.78
CA ASP A 172 14.82 -6.41 -5.91
C ASP A 172 14.86 -5.51 -4.66
N GLU A 173 15.06 -6.11 -3.47
CA GLU A 173 15.26 -5.38 -2.21
C GLU A 173 16.46 -4.42 -2.28
N ALA A 174 17.57 -4.85 -2.89
CA ALA A 174 18.75 -4.01 -3.08
C ALA A 174 18.48 -2.81 -4.01
N ASN A 175 17.59 -2.96 -4.98
CA ASN A 175 17.21 -1.88 -5.90
C ASN A 175 16.28 -0.86 -5.23
N ILE A 176 15.40 -1.29 -4.33
CA ILE A 176 14.48 -0.38 -3.61
C ILE A 176 15.27 0.51 -2.65
N ASN A 177 16.22 -0.04 -1.90
CA ASN A 177 17.08 0.73 -1.00
C ASN A 177 17.91 1.79 -1.75
N ASN A 178 18.31 1.52 -3.00
CA ASN A 178 19.00 2.50 -3.85
C ASN A 178 18.08 3.63 -4.38
N ILE A 179 16.77 3.44 -4.36
CA ILE A 179 15.81 4.49 -4.75
C ILE A 179 15.61 5.48 -3.61
N GLU A 180 15.62 5.02 -2.37
CA GLU A 180 15.53 5.88 -1.18
C GLU A 180 16.76 6.78 -1.04
N ASP A 181 17.97 6.25 -1.28
CA ASP A 181 19.23 7.00 -1.18
C ASP A 181 19.45 8.06 -2.29
N ASN A 182 18.67 8.03 -3.37
CA ASN A 182 18.85 8.98 -4.49
C ASN A 182 17.84 10.15 -4.47
N ASN A 183 16.99 10.27 -3.46
CA ASN A 183 16.01 11.35 -3.32
C ASN A 183 16.36 12.38 -2.23
N ASP A 184 17.57 12.36 -1.69
CA ASP A 184 18.12 13.39 -0.80
C ASP A 184 18.72 14.58 -1.56
#